data_c8bd48637bd727c7fbb300a5eee93dc5
#
_entry.id   c8bd48637bd727c7fbb300a5eee93dc5
#
_cell.length_a   1.000
_cell.length_b   1.000
_cell.length_c   1.000
_cell.angle_alpha   90.00
_cell.angle_beta   90.00
_cell.angle_gamma   90.00
#
_symmetry.space_group_name_H-M   'P 1'
#
loop_
_entity.id
_entity.type
_entity.pdbx_description
1 polymer ?
#
loop_
_entity_poly.entity_id
_entity_poly.type
_entity_poly.pdbx_seq_one_letter_code
_entity_poly.pdbx_strand_id
1 'polypeptide(L)'
;MGTAADAATILDLRPDIVVLAVGGHPFLEQNEHWGAAEGLVVSSWDVLDGKVAPGKNVLVYDTICEFTGMSVADFLADKGCQVEIVTDDIKPGVAIGGTSFPTYYRSMYPKEVIMTGDMMLEKVYREGDKLVAVLENEYTGAKEERVVDQVVVENGVRPDEAIYYALKEGSRNKGQIDIDALFAIQPQPSLSEPGDGYLLFRIGDCVAQRNTHAAIYDGLRLCKDF
;
A
#
# COMPACT_ATOMS: atom_id res chain seq x y z
N MET A 1 -10.42 21.77 3.57
CA MET A 1 -9.36 21.15 2.77
C MET A 1 -8.15 22.08 2.70
N GLY A 2 -6.94 21.54 2.50
CA GLY A 2 -5.71 22.35 2.47
C GLY A 2 -5.12 22.69 3.83
N THR A 3 -5.56 22.03 4.90
CA THR A 3 -5.01 22.18 6.26
C THR A 3 -4.37 20.85 6.68
N ALA A 4 -3.09 20.91 7.03
CA ALA A 4 -2.43 19.80 7.71
C ALA A 4 -2.90 19.78 9.17
N ALA A 5 -3.60 18.73 9.57
CA ALA A 5 -4.11 18.59 10.92
C ALA A 5 -3.13 17.73 11.73
N ASP A 6 -2.54 18.31 12.76
CA ASP A 6 -1.83 17.60 13.82
C ASP A 6 -2.74 17.39 15.06
N ALA A 7 -2.23 16.71 16.06
CA ALA A 7 -2.99 16.42 17.27
C ALA A 7 -3.47 17.71 17.98
N ALA A 8 -2.65 18.77 18.00
CA ALA A 8 -3.00 20.04 18.63
C ALA A 8 -4.16 20.72 17.90
N THR A 9 -4.08 20.79 16.57
CA THR A 9 -5.15 21.34 15.70
C THR A 9 -6.46 20.58 15.88
N ILE A 10 -6.40 19.24 16.03
CA ILE A 10 -7.61 18.42 16.26
C ILE A 10 -8.20 18.72 17.63
N LEU A 11 -7.40 18.80 18.68
CA LEU A 11 -7.86 19.05 20.05
C LEU A 11 -8.42 20.45 20.25
N ASP A 12 -7.91 21.46 19.54
CA ASP A 12 -8.43 22.84 19.56
C ASP A 12 -9.89 22.93 19.07
N LEU A 13 -10.30 22.00 18.22
CA LEU A 13 -11.69 21.89 17.75
C LEU A 13 -12.65 21.32 18.80
N ARG A 14 -12.12 20.76 19.92
CA ARG A 14 -12.88 20.10 20.99
C ARG A 14 -13.89 19.08 20.44
N PRO A 15 -13.46 18.10 19.67
CA PRO A 15 -14.37 17.11 19.09
C PRO A 15 -14.92 16.16 20.16
N ASP A 16 -16.13 15.66 19.96
CA ASP A 16 -16.67 14.53 20.74
C ASP A 16 -16.15 13.20 20.21
N ILE A 17 -15.93 13.12 18.90
CA ILE A 17 -15.44 11.91 18.20
C ILE A 17 -14.36 12.30 17.19
N VAL A 18 -13.27 11.57 17.19
CA VAL A 18 -12.19 11.66 16.19
C VAL A 18 -12.12 10.35 15.43
N VAL A 19 -12.27 10.41 14.11
CA VAL A 19 -12.07 9.25 13.22
C VAL A 19 -10.89 9.53 12.32
N LEU A 20 -9.84 8.73 12.44
CA LEU A 20 -8.65 8.84 11.62
C LEU A 20 -8.76 7.95 10.38
N ALA A 21 -8.65 8.56 9.21
CA ALA A 21 -8.63 7.91 7.90
C ALA A 21 -7.43 8.43 7.08
N VAL A 22 -6.28 8.51 7.72
CA VAL A 22 -5.07 9.15 7.18
C VAL A 22 -4.29 8.25 6.20
N GLY A 23 -4.71 6.97 6.07
CA GLY A 23 -4.03 6.03 5.17
C GLY A 23 -2.65 5.61 5.70
N GLY A 24 -1.66 5.59 4.82
CA GLY A 24 -0.30 5.21 5.15
C GLY A 24 0.70 5.60 4.07
N HIS A 25 1.88 5.03 4.13
CA HIS A 25 2.99 5.29 3.21
C HIS A 25 3.45 4.00 2.52
N PRO A 26 4.01 4.05 1.31
CA PRO A 26 4.58 2.87 0.65
C PRO A 26 5.58 2.16 1.56
N PHE A 27 5.52 0.84 1.60
CA PHE A 27 6.36 0.03 2.48
C PHE A 27 7.52 -0.59 1.71
N LEU A 28 8.65 0.12 1.62
CA LEU A 28 9.85 -0.31 0.90
C LEU A 28 10.92 -0.94 1.82
N GLU A 29 10.84 -0.71 3.14
CA GLU A 29 11.87 -1.14 4.08
C GLU A 29 11.69 -2.57 4.60
N GLN A 30 10.80 -3.36 3.99
CA GLN A 30 10.58 -4.75 4.41
C GLN A 30 11.84 -5.60 4.24
N ASN A 31 12.60 -5.35 3.20
CA ASN A 31 13.85 -6.05 2.92
C ASN A 31 14.99 -5.04 2.77
N GLU A 32 15.94 -5.06 3.70
CA GLU A 32 17.11 -4.18 3.67
C GLU A 32 18.00 -4.38 2.43
N HIS A 33 17.96 -5.57 1.82
CA HIS A 33 18.73 -5.90 0.62
C HIS A 33 18.14 -5.31 -0.67
N TRP A 34 16.96 -4.72 -0.62
CA TRP A 34 16.42 -3.97 -1.77
C TRP A 34 17.09 -2.61 -1.96
N GLY A 35 17.79 -2.11 -0.94
CA GLY A 35 18.51 -0.84 -1.03
C GLY A 35 17.59 0.38 -1.17
N ALA A 36 16.44 0.37 -0.50
CA ALA A 36 15.51 1.50 -0.51
C ALA A 36 16.14 2.77 0.07
N ALA A 37 16.91 2.64 1.15
CA ALA A 37 17.62 3.77 1.77
C ALA A 37 18.71 4.37 0.86
N GLU A 38 19.29 3.57 -0.01
CA GLU A 38 20.28 3.97 -1.00
C GLU A 38 19.65 4.45 -2.32
N GLY A 39 18.32 4.42 -2.42
CA GLY A 39 17.59 4.83 -3.62
C GLY A 39 17.75 3.86 -4.80
N LEU A 40 18.00 2.57 -4.53
CA LEU A 40 18.09 1.55 -5.58
C LEU A 40 16.70 1.09 -6.05
N VAL A 41 15.71 1.17 -5.18
CA VAL A 41 14.32 0.93 -5.53
C VAL A 41 13.47 2.17 -5.26
N VAL A 42 12.37 2.30 -6.00
CA VAL A 42 11.40 3.38 -5.85
C VAL A 42 10.00 2.78 -5.67
N SER A 43 9.09 3.53 -5.04
CA SER A 43 7.72 3.06 -4.87
C SER A 43 6.90 3.21 -6.17
N SER A 44 5.90 2.36 -6.32
CA SER A 44 4.85 2.52 -7.34
C SER A 44 4.18 3.90 -7.27
N TRP A 45 3.99 4.43 -6.06
CA TRP A 45 3.40 5.75 -5.83
C TRP A 45 4.26 6.87 -6.38
N ASP A 46 5.58 6.85 -6.15
CA ASP A 46 6.47 7.91 -6.65
C ASP A 46 6.53 7.95 -8.18
N VAL A 47 6.39 6.78 -8.81
CA VAL A 47 6.29 6.67 -10.28
C VAL A 47 4.96 7.25 -10.77
N LEU A 48 3.83 6.85 -10.17
CA LEU A 48 2.49 7.31 -10.57
C LEU A 48 2.27 8.80 -10.29
N ASP A 49 2.83 9.32 -9.18
CA ASP A 49 2.82 10.75 -8.84
C ASP A 49 3.75 11.60 -9.72
N GLY A 50 4.57 10.96 -10.56
CA GLY A 50 5.54 11.67 -11.41
C GLY A 50 6.73 12.26 -10.66
N LYS A 51 7.00 11.83 -9.43
CA LYS A 51 8.17 12.26 -8.65
C LYS A 51 9.46 11.65 -9.17
N VAL A 52 9.35 10.47 -9.81
CA VAL A 52 10.48 9.76 -10.41
C VAL A 52 10.22 9.55 -11.89
N ALA A 53 11.19 9.93 -12.72
CA ALA A 53 11.11 9.70 -14.15
C ALA A 53 11.28 8.20 -14.47
N PRO A 54 10.47 7.64 -15.40
CA PRO A 54 10.62 6.26 -15.82
C PRO A 54 11.97 5.95 -16.46
N GLY A 55 12.57 4.81 -16.11
CA GLY A 55 13.68 4.21 -16.82
C GLY A 55 13.26 3.60 -18.16
N LYS A 56 14.23 3.19 -18.99
CA LYS A 56 13.93 2.54 -20.27
C LYS A 56 13.53 1.07 -20.07
N ASN A 57 14.28 0.34 -19.26
CA ASN A 57 14.00 -1.05 -18.86
C ASN A 57 13.65 -1.05 -17.38
N VAL A 58 12.44 -1.45 -17.05
CA VAL A 58 11.90 -1.35 -15.67
C VAL A 58 11.43 -2.71 -15.20
N LEU A 59 11.90 -3.11 -14.02
CA LEU A 59 11.33 -4.22 -13.28
C LEU A 59 10.34 -3.67 -12.25
N VAL A 60 9.11 -4.15 -12.27
CA VAL A 60 8.08 -3.87 -11.25
C VAL A 60 7.96 -5.13 -10.39
N TYR A 61 8.28 -5.04 -9.12
CA TYR A 61 8.08 -6.12 -8.15
C TYR A 61 6.83 -5.85 -7.32
N ASP A 62 5.85 -6.73 -7.42
CA ASP A 62 4.52 -6.58 -6.81
C ASP A 62 4.19 -7.77 -5.91
N THR A 63 4.21 -7.56 -4.59
CA THR A 63 3.87 -8.58 -3.58
C THR A 63 2.39 -8.56 -3.20
N ILE A 64 1.64 -7.54 -3.63
CA ILE A 64 0.25 -7.35 -3.26
C ILE A 64 -0.70 -7.95 -4.29
N CYS A 65 -0.27 -8.00 -5.55
CA CYS A 65 -1.00 -8.56 -6.67
C CYS A 65 -2.40 -7.98 -6.89
N GLU A 66 -2.64 -6.75 -6.42
CA GLU A 66 -3.85 -5.97 -6.63
C GLU A 66 -3.67 -4.93 -7.76
N PHE A 67 -4.52 -3.90 -7.74
CA PHE A 67 -4.62 -2.91 -8.82
C PHE A 67 -3.36 -2.07 -8.99
N THR A 68 -2.63 -1.74 -7.92
CA THR A 68 -1.53 -0.76 -7.98
C THR A 68 -0.35 -1.26 -8.80
N GLY A 69 0.13 -2.50 -8.55
CA GLY A 69 1.24 -3.09 -9.30
C GLY A 69 0.92 -3.21 -10.78
N MET A 70 -0.27 -3.70 -11.11
CA MET A 70 -0.72 -3.81 -12.50
C MET A 70 -0.88 -2.43 -13.16
N SER A 71 -1.37 -1.42 -12.42
CA SER A 71 -1.54 -0.07 -12.95
C SER A 71 -0.22 0.62 -13.23
N VAL A 72 0.79 0.47 -12.36
CA VAL A 72 2.11 1.06 -12.59
C VAL A 72 2.83 0.38 -13.75
N ALA A 73 2.70 -0.94 -13.91
CA ALA A 73 3.27 -1.67 -15.03
C ALA A 73 2.65 -1.22 -16.37
N ASP A 74 1.32 -1.12 -16.43
CA ASP A 74 0.60 -0.64 -17.61
C ASP A 74 0.93 0.82 -17.94
N PHE A 75 0.99 1.70 -16.93
CA PHE A 75 1.40 3.10 -17.08
C PHE A 75 2.83 3.24 -17.65
N LEU A 76 3.78 2.48 -17.13
CA LEU A 76 5.16 2.50 -17.62
C LEU A 76 5.25 2.01 -19.06
N ALA A 77 4.53 0.95 -19.41
CA ALA A 77 4.44 0.44 -20.77
C ALA A 77 3.80 1.48 -21.73
N ASP A 78 2.79 2.23 -21.30
CA ASP A 78 2.22 3.35 -22.08
C ASP A 78 3.22 4.50 -22.28
N LYS A 79 4.22 4.65 -21.42
CA LYS A 79 5.33 5.60 -21.60
C LYS A 79 6.41 5.08 -22.53
N GLY A 80 6.28 3.87 -23.05
CA GLY A 80 7.23 3.22 -23.96
C GLY A 80 8.41 2.54 -23.25
N CYS A 81 8.29 2.27 -21.95
CA CYS A 81 9.27 1.48 -21.22
C CYS A 81 9.13 -0.01 -21.58
N GLN A 82 10.25 -0.73 -21.55
CA GLN A 82 10.24 -2.19 -21.52
C GLN A 82 10.03 -2.62 -20.08
N VAL A 83 8.93 -3.33 -19.81
CA VAL A 83 8.49 -3.65 -18.45
C VAL A 83 8.42 -5.15 -18.23
N GLU A 84 9.03 -5.62 -17.13
CA GLU A 84 8.75 -6.92 -16.55
C GLU A 84 8.09 -6.69 -15.19
N ILE A 85 6.87 -7.25 -15.00
CA ILE A 85 6.22 -7.31 -13.69
C ILE A 85 6.43 -8.69 -13.08
N VAL A 86 6.97 -8.70 -11.87
CA VAL A 86 7.39 -9.90 -11.13
C VAL A 86 6.62 -9.96 -9.82
N THR A 87 6.23 -11.15 -9.42
CA THR A 87 5.56 -11.39 -8.14
C THR A 87 6.01 -12.73 -7.53
N ASP A 88 5.95 -12.82 -6.22
CA ASP A 88 6.07 -14.06 -5.44
C ASP A 88 4.81 -14.93 -5.48
N ASP A 89 3.68 -14.40 -5.96
CA ASP A 89 2.47 -15.18 -6.22
C ASP A 89 2.54 -15.89 -7.60
N ILE A 90 1.60 -16.78 -7.86
CA ILE A 90 1.55 -17.59 -9.11
C ILE A 90 1.50 -16.73 -10.38
N LYS A 91 1.03 -15.50 -10.30
CA LYS A 91 0.99 -14.53 -11.40
C LYS A 91 0.65 -13.12 -10.92
N PRO A 92 1.13 -12.08 -11.63
CA PRO A 92 0.73 -10.70 -11.34
C PRO A 92 -0.78 -10.50 -11.40
N GLY A 93 -1.31 -9.71 -10.46
CA GLY A 93 -2.73 -9.33 -10.41
C GLY A 93 -3.67 -10.46 -9.99
N VAL A 94 -3.19 -11.52 -9.34
CA VAL A 94 -4.04 -12.66 -8.92
C VAL A 94 -5.15 -12.26 -7.95
N ALA A 95 -4.95 -11.23 -7.15
CA ALA A 95 -5.94 -10.73 -6.21
C ALA A 95 -7.01 -9.81 -6.86
N ILE A 96 -6.82 -9.41 -8.11
CA ILE A 96 -7.80 -8.61 -8.85
C ILE A 96 -8.99 -9.49 -9.24
N GLY A 97 -10.19 -9.04 -8.94
CA GLY A 97 -11.42 -9.77 -9.30
C GLY A 97 -11.53 -10.06 -10.81
N GLY A 98 -12.13 -11.20 -11.14
CA GLY A 98 -12.22 -11.74 -12.52
C GLY A 98 -12.85 -10.84 -13.57
N THR A 99 -13.56 -9.80 -13.18
CA THR A 99 -14.11 -8.80 -14.11
C THR A 99 -13.08 -7.76 -14.56
N SER A 100 -12.17 -7.36 -13.68
CA SER A 100 -11.16 -6.32 -13.96
C SER A 100 -9.84 -6.90 -14.47
N PHE A 101 -9.44 -8.07 -13.97
CA PHE A 101 -8.21 -8.76 -14.33
C PHE A 101 -7.99 -8.88 -15.86
N PRO A 102 -8.97 -9.34 -16.70
CA PRO A 102 -8.76 -9.48 -18.14
C PRO A 102 -8.48 -8.15 -18.85
N THR A 103 -8.89 -7.03 -18.26
CA THR A 103 -8.67 -5.70 -18.85
C THR A 103 -7.19 -5.33 -18.83
N TYR A 104 -6.51 -5.59 -17.72
CA TYR A 104 -5.08 -5.36 -17.62
C TYR A 104 -4.29 -6.23 -18.60
N TYR A 105 -4.57 -7.52 -18.64
CA TYR A 105 -3.88 -8.44 -19.56
C TYR A 105 -4.10 -8.06 -21.03
N ARG A 106 -5.32 -7.65 -21.40
CA ARG A 106 -5.62 -7.15 -22.74
C ARG A 106 -4.86 -5.88 -23.09
N SER A 107 -4.61 -4.99 -22.11
CA SER A 107 -3.83 -3.77 -22.30
C SER A 107 -2.34 -4.06 -22.42
N MET A 108 -1.81 -4.96 -21.57
CA MET A 108 -0.35 -5.18 -21.42
C MET A 108 0.24 -6.13 -22.46
N TYR A 109 -0.50 -7.16 -22.93
CA TYR A 109 0.03 -8.09 -23.94
C TYR A 109 0.47 -7.41 -25.25
N PRO A 110 -0.31 -6.47 -25.85
CA PRO A 110 0.15 -5.78 -27.05
C PRO A 110 1.37 -4.86 -26.84
N LYS A 111 1.66 -4.50 -25.58
CA LYS A 111 2.81 -3.68 -25.17
C LYS A 111 4.01 -4.54 -24.79
N GLU A 112 3.93 -5.86 -24.97
CA GLU A 112 4.99 -6.82 -24.69
C GLU A 112 5.47 -6.81 -23.23
N VAL A 113 4.60 -6.46 -22.26
CA VAL A 113 4.92 -6.54 -20.84
C VAL A 113 5.13 -8.00 -20.45
N ILE A 114 6.30 -8.30 -19.89
CA ILE A 114 6.64 -9.63 -19.37
C ILE A 114 5.97 -9.79 -17.99
N MET A 115 5.31 -10.92 -17.77
CA MET A 115 4.61 -11.24 -16.52
C MET A 115 5.21 -12.50 -15.92
N THR A 116 5.89 -12.37 -14.79
CA THR A 116 6.66 -13.44 -14.13
C THR A 116 6.07 -13.70 -12.75
N GLY A 117 5.65 -14.93 -12.50
CA GLY A 117 5.18 -15.40 -11.20
C GLY A 117 6.22 -16.28 -10.49
N ASP A 118 5.91 -16.63 -9.23
CA ASP A 118 6.71 -17.54 -8.39
C ASP A 118 8.16 -17.09 -8.15
N MET A 119 8.43 -15.77 -8.21
CA MET A 119 9.76 -15.19 -8.09
C MET A 119 9.80 -14.08 -7.04
N MET A 120 10.61 -14.26 -6.01
CA MET A 120 10.86 -13.25 -4.96
C MET A 120 12.03 -12.35 -5.37
N LEU A 121 11.90 -11.05 -5.10
CA LEU A 121 13.02 -10.12 -5.18
C LEU A 121 13.91 -10.27 -3.93
N GLU A 122 15.07 -10.93 -4.09
CA GLU A 122 16.00 -11.14 -2.98
C GLU A 122 16.79 -9.88 -2.65
N LYS A 123 17.40 -9.27 -3.66
CA LYS A 123 18.22 -8.06 -3.48
C LYS A 123 18.32 -7.23 -4.76
N VAL A 124 18.68 -5.97 -4.58
CA VAL A 124 19.05 -5.07 -5.68
C VAL A 124 20.42 -4.47 -5.38
N TYR A 125 21.26 -4.40 -6.38
CA TYR A 125 22.56 -3.72 -6.28
C TYR A 125 22.89 -2.98 -7.57
N ARG A 126 23.87 -2.08 -7.51
CA ARG A 126 24.31 -1.30 -8.66
C ARG A 126 25.52 -1.94 -9.32
N GLU A 127 25.46 -2.07 -10.64
CA GLU A 127 26.60 -2.47 -11.47
C GLU A 127 26.76 -1.46 -12.62
N GLY A 128 27.82 -0.65 -12.53
CA GLY A 128 28.01 0.46 -13.46
C GLY A 128 26.88 1.48 -13.40
N ASP A 129 26.24 1.72 -14.53
CA ASP A 129 25.08 2.62 -14.67
C ASP A 129 23.72 1.90 -14.55
N LYS A 130 23.74 0.59 -14.32
CA LYS A 130 22.54 -0.25 -14.21
C LYS A 130 22.29 -0.73 -12.78
N LEU A 131 21.07 -1.24 -12.58
CA LEU A 131 20.69 -2.00 -11.42
C LEU A 131 20.61 -3.48 -11.79
N VAL A 132 21.04 -4.33 -10.88
CA VAL A 132 20.85 -5.78 -10.96
C VAL A 132 19.87 -6.19 -9.89
N ALA A 133 18.73 -6.69 -10.30
CA ALA A 133 17.73 -7.30 -9.44
C ALA A 133 17.93 -8.81 -9.43
N VAL A 134 18.19 -9.38 -8.26
CA VAL A 134 18.31 -10.83 -8.08
C VAL A 134 16.97 -11.38 -7.66
N LEU A 135 16.43 -12.25 -8.47
CA LEU A 135 15.17 -12.95 -8.25
C LEU A 135 15.46 -14.39 -7.81
N GLU A 136 14.69 -14.89 -6.86
CA GLU A 136 14.78 -16.27 -6.40
C GLU A 136 13.43 -16.97 -6.59
N ASN A 137 13.43 -18.11 -7.26
CA ASN A 137 12.23 -18.92 -7.42
C ASN A 137 11.81 -19.54 -6.09
N GLU A 138 10.59 -19.29 -5.65
CA GLU A 138 10.08 -19.68 -4.35
C GLU A 138 10.15 -21.20 -4.09
N TYR A 139 9.94 -22.01 -5.11
CA TYR A 139 9.86 -23.48 -4.96
C TYR A 139 11.21 -24.17 -5.11
N THR A 140 12.10 -23.64 -5.93
CA THR A 140 13.34 -24.31 -6.28
C THR A 140 14.58 -23.67 -5.65
N GLY A 141 14.48 -22.42 -5.19
CA GLY A 141 15.61 -21.61 -4.75
C GLY A 141 16.58 -21.23 -5.89
N ALA A 142 16.19 -21.47 -7.14
CA ALA A 142 17.00 -21.07 -8.30
C ALA A 142 17.00 -19.54 -8.42
N LYS A 143 18.19 -18.98 -8.65
CA LYS A 143 18.38 -17.53 -8.75
C LYS A 143 18.58 -17.10 -10.19
N GLU A 144 17.97 -15.98 -10.54
CA GLU A 144 18.10 -15.31 -11.82
C GLU A 144 18.37 -13.82 -11.62
N GLU A 145 19.09 -13.21 -12.53
CA GLU A 145 19.38 -11.79 -12.50
C GLU A 145 18.63 -11.04 -13.61
N ARG A 146 18.20 -9.83 -13.29
CA ARG A 146 17.64 -8.87 -14.25
C ARG A 146 18.48 -7.60 -14.20
N VAL A 147 19.03 -7.22 -15.36
CA VAL A 147 19.80 -5.97 -15.53
C VAL A 147 18.85 -4.89 -16.07
N VAL A 148 18.55 -3.89 -15.27
CA VAL A 148 17.52 -2.89 -15.56
C VAL A 148 17.99 -1.47 -15.26
N ASP A 149 17.23 -0.47 -15.72
CA ASP A 149 17.48 0.94 -15.43
C ASP A 149 16.81 1.34 -14.11
N GLN A 150 15.71 0.68 -13.75
CA GLN A 150 14.89 1.03 -12.60
C GLN A 150 14.21 -0.20 -12.02
N VAL A 151 14.12 -0.25 -10.70
CA VAL A 151 13.32 -1.22 -9.96
C VAL A 151 12.23 -0.47 -9.20
N VAL A 152 10.98 -0.80 -9.50
CA VAL A 152 9.79 -0.26 -8.83
C VAL A 152 9.22 -1.34 -7.93
N VAL A 153 8.93 -1.00 -6.69
CA VAL A 153 8.40 -1.94 -5.71
C VAL A 153 6.99 -1.51 -5.30
N GLU A 154 6.04 -2.44 -5.42
CA GLU A 154 4.72 -2.38 -4.81
C GLU A 154 4.65 -3.45 -3.72
N ASN A 155 4.89 -3.04 -2.49
CA ASN A 155 4.92 -3.92 -1.33
C ASN A 155 3.90 -3.47 -0.27
N GLY A 156 2.86 -2.81 -0.74
CA GLY A 156 1.77 -2.33 0.08
C GLY A 156 2.08 -1.09 0.88
N VAL A 157 1.30 -0.91 1.94
CA VAL A 157 1.21 0.33 2.71
C VAL A 157 1.48 0.06 4.18
N ARG A 158 2.40 0.82 4.77
CA ARG A 158 2.58 0.91 6.21
C ARG A 158 1.65 1.98 6.76
N PRO A 159 0.76 1.65 7.72
CA PRO A 159 -0.16 2.62 8.32
C PRO A 159 0.54 3.87 8.86
N ASP A 160 -0.03 5.04 8.63
CA ASP A 160 0.38 6.26 9.33
C ASP A 160 -0.29 6.31 10.70
N GLU A 161 0.47 6.00 11.73
CA GLU A 161 -0.03 5.88 13.10
C GLU A 161 0.35 7.07 14.00
N ALA A 162 1.10 8.06 13.47
CA ALA A 162 1.66 9.13 14.29
C ALA A 162 0.57 9.92 15.04
N ILE A 163 -0.47 10.36 14.35
CA ILE A 163 -1.58 11.11 14.96
C ILE A 163 -2.38 10.21 15.92
N TYR A 164 -2.56 8.94 15.60
CA TYR A 164 -3.26 8.01 16.47
C TYR A 164 -2.58 7.88 17.83
N TYR A 165 -1.27 7.63 17.85
CA TYR A 165 -0.55 7.50 19.12
C TYR A 165 -0.48 8.82 19.90
N ALA A 166 -0.42 9.96 19.21
CA ALA A 166 -0.46 11.27 19.86
C ALA A 166 -1.81 11.57 20.56
N LEU A 167 -2.92 11.02 20.03
CA LEU A 167 -4.26 11.26 20.59
C LEU A 167 -4.74 10.12 21.51
N LYS A 168 -4.18 8.93 21.41
CA LYS A 168 -4.68 7.70 22.03
C LYS A 168 -4.88 7.85 23.54
N GLU A 169 -3.85 8.28 24.27
CA GLU A 169 -3.87 8.36 25.73
C GLU A 169 -4.86 9.42 26.27
N GLY A 170 -5.16 10.45 25.50
CA GLY A 170 -6.14 11.48 25.84
C GLY A 170 -7.58 11.09 25.55
N SER A 171 -7.81 10.03 24.76
CA SER A 171 -9.16 9.61 24.40
C SER A 171 -9.82 8.74 25.47
N ARG A 172 -11.16 8.82 25.59
CA ARG A 172 -11.95 8.07 26.60
C ARG A 172 -11.83 6.55 26.39
N ASN A 173 -11.91 6.10 25.15
CA ASN A 173 -11.81 4.68 24.78
C ASN A 173 -10.35 4.19 24.59
N LYS A 174 -9.34 5.04 24.86
CA LYS A 174 -7.92 4.71 24.63
C LYS A 174 -7.64 4.17 23.23
N GLY A 175 -8.37 4.67 22.23
CA GLY A 175 -8.31 4.21 20.85
C GLY A 175 -8.79 2.78 20.62
N GLN A 176 -9.44 2.16 21.60
CA GLN A 176 -9.96 0.80 21.51
C GLN A 176 -11.33 0.77 20.82
N ILE A 177 -11.60 -0.32 20.13
CA ILE A 177 -12.90 -0.66 19.56
C ILE A 177 -13.36 -1.99 20.14
N ASP A 178 -14.66 -2.13 20.32
CA ASP A 178 -15.28 -3.42 20.61
C ASP A 178 -15.41 -4.19 19.30
N ILE A 179 -14.64 -5.27 19.18
CA ILE A 179 -14.54 -6.08 17.96
C ILE A 179 -15.84 -6.85 17.72
N ASP A 180 -16.50 -7.35 18.78
CA ASP A 180 -17.73 -8.10 18.64
C ASP A 180 -18.87 -7.19 18.16
N ALA A 181 -18.99 -5.99 18.72
CA ALA A 181 -19.92 -4.98 18.23
C ALA A 181 -19.63 -4.59 16.78
N LEU A 182 -18.34 -4.42 16.41
CA LEU A 182 -17.94 -4.10 15.05
C LEU A 182 -18.36 -5.20 14.06
N PHE A 183 -18.14 -6.47 14.38
CA PHE A 183 -18.53 -7.61 13.54
C PHE A 183 -20.04 -7.78 13.47
N ALA A 184 -20.75 -7.51 14.56
CA ALA A 184 -22.20 -7.54 14.61
C ALA A 184 -22.88 -6.33 13.96
N ILE A 185 -22.09 -5.35 13.47
CA ILE A 185 -22.57 -4.07 12.91
C ILE A 185 -23.48 -3.35 13.93
N GLN A 186 -23.09 -3.39 15.21
CA GLN A 186 -23.76 -2.70 16.30
C GLN A 186 -22.97 -1.43 16.70
N PRO A 187 -23.64 -0.45 17.30
CA PRO A 187 -22.97 0.72 17.86
C PRO A 187 -21.86 0.32 18.83
N GLN A 188 -20.79 1.08 18.84
CA GLN A 188 -19.72 0.89 19.82
C GLN A 188 -20.24 1.22 21.23
N PRO A 189 -20.06 0.35 22.24
CA PRO A 189 -20.56 0.61 23.59
C PRO A 189 -20.06 1.92 24.19
N SER A 190 -18.81 2.31 23.86
CA SER A 190 -18.21 3.58 24.29
C SER A 190 -18.96 4.84 23.87
N LEU A 191 -19.82 4.77 22.84
CA LEU A 191 -20.68 5.89 22.43
C LEU A 191 -21.73 6.23 23.49
N SER A 192 -22.21 5.23 24.23
CA SER A 192 -23.24 5.38 25.26
C SER A 192 -22.66 5.65 26.66
N GLU A 193 -21.36 5.53 26.84
CA GLU A 193 -20.70 5.77 28.12
C GLU A 193 -20.53 7.28 28.37
N PRO A 194 -20.98 7.80 29.52
CA PRO A 194 -20.76 9.20 29.86
C PRO A 194 -19.28 9.48 30.18
N GLY A 195 -18.81 10.67 29.86
CA GLY A 195 -17.44 11.08 30.19
C GLY A 195 -17.01 12.33 29.42
N ASP A 196 -16.06 13.04 30.00
CA ASP A 196 -15.46 14.21 29.36
C ASP A 196 -14.37 13.79 28.36
N GLY A 197 -14.20 14.55 27.29
CA GLY A 197 -13.22 14.32 26.23
C GLY A 197 -13.82 13.59 25.03
N TYR A 198 -12.94 13.09 24.17
CA TYR A 198 -13.31 12.53 22.86
C TYR A 198 -13.14 11.00 22.80
N LEU A 199 -13.84 10.39 21.86
CA LEU A 199 -13.59 9.02 21.42
C LEU A 199 -12.66 9.04 20.22
N LEU A 200 -11.76 8.05 20.11
CA LEU A 200 -10.80 7.93 19.03
C LEU A 200 -10.95 6.62 18.29
N PHE A 201 -11.14 6.69 16.98
CA PHE A 201 -11.28 5.54 16.10
C PHE A 201 -10.37 5.67 14.88
N ARG A 202 -10.04 4.53 14.26
CA ARG A 202 -9.32 4.43 12.99
C ARG A 202 -10.11 3.62 11.97
N ILE A 203 -10.00 3.98 10.69
CA ILE A 203 -10.61 3.25 9.57
C ILE A 203 -9.68 3.20 8.36
N GLY A 204 -9.89 2.23 7.48
CA GLY A 204 -9.10 2.08 6.25
C GLY A 204 -7.64 1.70 6.51
N ASP A 205 -6.76 2.13 5.61
CA ASP A 205 -5.35 1.70 5.62
C ASP A 205 -4.54 2.25 6.80
N CYS A 206 -5.05 3.22 7.53
CA CYS A 206 -4.43 3.63 8.79
C CYS A 206 -4.65 2.61 9.94
N VAL A 207 -5.49 1.58 9.73
CA VAL A 207 -5.61 0.40 10.60
C VAL A 207 -4.71 -0.73 10.10
N ALA A 208 -4.92 -1.11 8.86
CA ALA A 208 -4.16 -2.13 8.13
C ALA A 208 -4.44 -1.97 6.65
N GLN A 209 -3.44 -2.20 5.81
CA GLN A 209 -3.63 -2.21 4.38
C GLN A 209 -4.67 -3.22 3.96
N ARG A 210 -5.59 -2.75 3.14
CA ARG A 210 -6.60 -3.54 2.45
C ARG A 210 -6.99 -2.81 1.17
N ASN A 211 -8.11 -3.16 0.58
CA ASN A 211 -8.61 -2.51 -0.62
C ASN A 211 -9.64 -1.39 -0.31
N THR A 212 -9.99 -0.63 -1.33
CA THR A 212 -10.95 0.49 -1.22
C THR A 212 -12.32 0.05 -0.66
N HIS A 213 -12.79 -1.16 -1.00
CA HIS A 213 -14.05 -1.70 -0.47
C HIS A 213 -14.00 -1.87 1.05
N ALA A 214 -12.89 -2.40 1.57
CA ALA A 214 -12.69 -2.58 3.01
C ALA A 214 -12.65 -1.22 3.74
N ALA A 215 -11.98 -0.22 3.18
CA ALA A 215 -11.92 1.12 3.75
C ALA A 215 -13.31 1.79 3.81
N ILE A 216 -14.10 1.68 2.73
CA ILE A 216 -15.49 2.18 2.71
C ILE A 216 -16.36 1.42 3.72
N TYR A 217 -16.19 0.09 3.81
CA TYR A 217 -16.96 -0.72 4.73
C TYR A 217 -16.61 -0.43 6.20
N ASP A 218 -15.34 -0.17 6.52
CA ASP A 218 -14.94 0.30 7.85
C ASP A 218 -15.66 1.59 8.23
N GLY A 219 -15.67 2.57 7.34
CA GLY A 219 -16.40 3.82 7.54
C GLY A 219 -17.89 3.58 7.78
N LEU A 220 -18.52 2.73 6.96
CA LEU A 220 -19.94 2.44 7.09
C LEU A 220 -20.28 1.79 8.44
N ARG A 221 -19.60 0.68 8.80
CA ARG A 221 -19.96 -0.09 9.99
C ARG A 221 -19.58 0.60 11.30
N LEU A 222 -18.55 1.46 11.29
CA LEU A 222 -18.13 2.18 12.48
C LEU A 222 -18.89 3.50 12.66
N CYS A 223 -19.10 4.26 11.58
CA CYS A 223 -19.55 5.64 11.68
C CYS A 223 -21.07 5.83 11.47
N LYS A 224 -21.83 4.77 11.15
CA LYS A 224 -23.27 4.89 10.87
C LYS A 224 -24.11 5.33 12.07
N ASP A 225 -23.59 5.18 13.28
CA ASP A 225 -24.29 5.46 14.54
C ASP A 225 -23.72 6.72 15.25
N PHE A 226 -22.88 7.53 14.59
CA PHE A 226 -22.28 8.77 15.08
C PHE A 226 -23.24 9.95 14.87
#